data_2d43a79861c01bcf7c0a0d18a0dd8c72
#
_entry.id   2d43a79861c01bcf7c0a0d18a0dd8c72
#
_cell.length_a   1.000
_cell.length_b   1.000
_cell.length_c   1.000
_cell.angle_alpha   90.00
_cell.angle_beta   90.00
_cell.angle_gamma   90.00
#
_symmetry.space_group_name_H-M   'P 1'
#
loop_
_entity.id
_entity.type
_entity.pdbx_description
1 polymer ?
#
loop_
_entity_poly.entity_id
_entity_poly.type
_entity_poly.pdbx_seq_one_letter_code
_entity_poly.pdbx_strand_id
1 'polypeptide(L)'
;INPMGEVPVLVEPDGTALSGSQVICEFLDDVHPEPTLIGKHPMHRAETRRLVDWFDRKFNVEVTEKLVGEKFMKRFLALSEPDSAQVRAGHQNMHTHLDYISYLVERRKWLAGDELTLADVTAAAHLSTIDYIGDVPWDSHDPAKEWYARIKSRPSFRPLLSDHIPSAPPPKHYADLDF
;
A
#
# COMPACT_ATOMS: atom_id res chain seq x y z
N ILE A 1 -19.13 17.21 -3.86
CA ILE A 1 -18.35 16.91 -2.65
C ILE A 1 -16.87 17.08 -2.96
N ASN A 2 -16.33 16.35 -3.94
CA ASN A 2 -14.96 16.55 -4.45
C ASN A 2 -15.01 16.97 -5.93
N PRO A 3 -14.63 18.21 -6.27
CA PRO A 3 -14.65 18.68 -7.67
C PRO A 3 -13.76 17.88 -8.62
N MET A 4 -12.71 17.24 -8.12
CA MET A 4 -11.82 16.37 -8.92
C MET A 4 -12.45 15.02 -9.27
N GLY A 5 -13.56 14.62 -8.61
CA GLY A 5 -14.20 13.33 -8.84
C GLY A 5 -13.41 12.12 -8.32
N GLU A 6 -12.36 12.36 -7.55
CA GLU A 6 -11.48 11.31 -7.00
C GLU A 6 -11.92 10.86 -5.61
N VAL A 7 -11.57 9.63 -5.26
CA VAL A 7 -11.75 9.01 -3.95
C VAL A 7 -10.36 8.73 -3.33
N PRO A 8 -10.27 8.67 -1.99
CA PRO A 8 -11.33 8.75 -0.99
C PRO A 8 -11.81 10.17 -0.68
N VAL A 9 -13.02 10.29 -0.16
CA VAL A 9 -13.56 11.53 0.42
C VAL A 9 -14.17 11.22 1.78
N LEU A 10 -13.70 11.90 2.82
CA LEU A 10 -14.28 11.88 4.16
C LEU A 10 -15.27 13.06 4.27
N VAL A 11 -16.46 12.80 4.76
CA VAL A 11 -17.47 13.84 5.01
C VAL A 11 -17.79 13.84 6.50
N GLU A 12 -17.53 14.97 7.16
CA GLU A 12 -17.83 15.18 8.56
C GLU A 12 -19.33 15.41 8.80
N PRO A 13 -19.84 15.24 10.03
CA PRO A 13 -21.26 15.43 10.34
C PRO A 13 -21.82 16.84 10.02
N ASP A 14 -20.96 17.85 10.01
CA ASP A 14 -21.35 19.24 9.65
C ASP A 14 -21.39 19.47 8.11
N GLY A 15 -21.03 18.44 7.33
CA GLY A 15 -20.98 18.50 5.86
C GLY A 15 -19.63 18.92 5.29
N THR A 16 -18.62 19.20 6.14
CA THR A 16 -17.26 19.50 5.69
C THR A 16 -16.67 18.26 4.98
N ALA A 17 -16.13 18.43 3.79
CA ALA A 17 -15.55 17.36 2.99
C ALA A 17 -14.03 17.50 2.88
N LEU A 18 -13.31 16.42 3.20
CA LEU A 18 -11.87 16.28 3.02
C LEU A 18 -11.62 15.25 1.91
N SER A 19 -10.75 15.58 0.98
CA SER A 19 -10.38 14.67 -0.13
C SER A 19 -8.88 14.41 -0.15
N GLY A 20 -8.53 13.20 -0.64
CA GLY A 20 -7.16 12.70 -0.70
C GLY A 20 -6.78 11.85 0.51
N SER A 21 -6.22 10.67 0.24
CA SER A 21 -5.87 9.69 1.27
C SER A 21 -4.94 10.25 2.34
N GLN A 22 -3.87 10.93 1.93
CA GLN A 22 -2.90 11.50 2.87
C GLN A 22 -3.52 12.57 3.78
N VAL A 23 -4.33 13.49 3.20
CA VAL A 23 -5.00 14.55 3.96
C VAL A 23 -5.95 13.95 5.00
N ILE A 24 -6.75 12.96 4.59
CA ILE A 24 -7.68 12.26 5.47
C ILE A 24 -6.94 11.51 6.59
N CYS A 25 -5.88 10.79 6.25
CA CYS A 25 -5.09 10.06 7.25
C CYS A 25 -4.41 11.00 8.26
N GLU A 26 -3.84 12.12 7.82
CA GLU A 26 -3.25 13.11 8.73
C GLU A 26 -4.30 13.78 9.61
N PHE A 27 -5.47 14.13 9.06
CA PHE A 27 -6.59 14.64 9.84
C PHE A 27 -7.04 13.64 10.93
N LEU A 28 -7.20 12.37 10.56
CA LEU A 28 -7.59 11.33 11.53
C LEU A 28 -6.52 11.11 12.62
N ASP A 29 -5.23 11.22 12.29
CA ASP A 29 -4.14 11.15 13.26
C ASP A 29 -4.15 12.35 14.23
N ASP A 30 -4.48 13.56 13.74
CA ASP A 30 -4.61 14.76 14.56
C ASP A 30 -5.83 14.68 15.49
N VAL A 31 -6.95 14.12 15.03
CA VAL A 31 -8.17 13.93 15.84
C VAL A 31 -8.02 12.77 16.84
N HIS A 32 -7.24 11.74 16.49
CA HIS A 32 -6.98 10.55 17.31
C HIS A 32 -5.49 10.36 17.54
N PRO A 33 -4.85 11.21 18.36
CA PRO A 33 -3.37 11.30 18.45
C PRO A 33 -2.71 10.12 19.19
N GLU A 34 -3.47 9.20 19.77
CA GLU A 34 -2.91 8.07 20.52
C GLU A 34 -3.50 6.70 20.08
N PRO A 35 -2.68 5.83 19.53
CA PRO A 35 -1.28 6.05 19.12
C PRO A 35 -1.18 6.85 17.82
N THR A 36 -0.24 7.80 17.74
CA THR A 36 0.01 8.54 16.49
C THR A 36 0.64 7.62 15.44
N LEU A 37 0.14 7.70 14.21
CA LEU A 37 0.69 6.98 13.06
C LEU A 37 1.64 7.84 12.21
N ILE A 38 1.74 9.15 12.47
CA ILE A 38 2.68 10.04 11.80
C ILE A 38 3.96 10.22 12.62
N GLY A 39 3.87 10.07 13.94
CA GLY A 39 4.98 10.26 14.88
C GLY A 39 4.99 11.63 15.55
N LYS A 40 5.64 11.68 16.73
CA LYS A 40 5.62 12.86 17.62
C LYS A 40 6.68 13.91 17.27
N HIS A 41 7.85 13.49 16.80
CA HIS A 41 8.97 14.39 16.54
C HIS A 41 9.03 14.82 15.07
N PRO A 42 9.45 16.06 14.76
CA PRO A 42 9.49 16.58 13.40
C PRO A 42 10.26 15.68 12.41
N MET A 43 11.40 15.13 12.79
CA MET A 43 12.19 14.22 11.94
C MET A 43 11.48 12.90 11.69
N HIS A 44 10.79 12.36 12.70
CA HIS A 44 9.99 11.14 12.56
C HIS A 44 8.80 11.37 11.62
N ARG A 45 8.09 12.49 11.79
CA ARG A 45 7.00 12.91 10.89
C ARG A 45 7.49 13.11 9.45
N ALA A 46 8.67 13.71 9.28
CA ALA A 46 9.28 13.89 7.96
C ALA A 46 9.61 12.55 7.29
N GLU A 47 10.20 11.61 8.03
CA GLU A 47 10.53 10.28 7.51
C GLU A 47 9.27 9.48 7.16
N THR A 48 8.24 9.52 8.00
CA THR A 48 6.95 8.88 7.72
C THR A 48 6.35 9.42 6.41
N ARG A 49 6.27 10.76 6.25
CA ARG A 49 5.74 11.39 5.03
C ARG A 49 6.57 11.09 3.79
N ARG A 50 7.90 11.05 3.93
CA ARG A 50 8.80 10.69 2.82
C ARG A 50 8.53 9.29 2.31
N LEU A 51 8.27 8.34 3.22
CA LEU A 51 7.96 6.96 2.86
C LEU A 51 6.54 6.82 2.30
N VAL A 52 5.56 7.54 2.85
CA VAL A 52 4.21 7.63 2.25
C VAL A 52 4.31 8.12 0.80
N ASP A 53 5.01 9.25 0.55
CA ASP A 53 5.22 9.77 -0.81
C ASP A 53 5.96 8.78 -1.72
N TRP A 54 6.92 8.01 -1.16
CA TRP A 54 7.60 6.95 -1.92
C TRP A 54 6.63 5.91 -2.47
N PHE A 55 5.69 5.44 -1.65
CA PHE A 55 4.74 4.41 -2.07
C PHE A 55 3.61 4.99 -2.91
N ASP A 56 3.02 6.12 -2.52
CA ASP A 56 1.90 6.73 -3.25
C ASP A 56 2.29 7.26 -4.62
N ARG A 57 3.57 7.65 -4.81
CA ARG A 57 4.04 8.17 -6.10
C ARG A 57 4.96 7.21 -6.82
N LYS A 58 6.14 6.93 -6.25
CA LYS A 58 7.18 6.17 -6.95
C LYS A 58 6.76 4.71 -7.16
N PHE A 59 6.36 4.03 -6.10
CA PHE A 59 5.89 2.65 -6.20
C PHE A 59 4.65 2.55 -7.09
N ASN A 60 3.71 3.47 -6.94
CA ASN A 60 2.50 3.48 -7.75
C ASN A 60 2.82 3.51 -9.25
N VAL A 61 3.63 4.45 -9.70
CA VAL A 61 4.01 4.61 -11.12
C VAL A 61 4.88 3.44 -11.62
N GLU A 62 5.82 2.98 -10.79
CA GLU A 62 6.81 1.98 -11.21
C GLU A 62 6.28 0.55 -11.12
N VAL A 63 5.31 0.27 -10.23
CA VAL A 63 4.80 -1.08 -9.97
C VAL A 63 3.29 -1.17 -10.19
N THR A 64 2.49 -0.41 -9.42
CA THR A 64 1.02 -0.57 -9.41
C THR A 64 0.43 -0.30 -10.79
N GLU A 65 0.75 0.81 -11.41
CA GLU A 65 0.25 1.15 -12.76
C GLU A 65 0.69 0.14 -13.81
N LYS A 66 1.90 -0.43 -13.66
CA LYS A 66 2.45 -1.41 -14.61
C LYS A 66 1.92 -2.82 -14.42
N LEU A 67 1.59 -3.24 -13.21
CA LEU A 67 1.07 -4.58 -12.94
C LEU A 67 -0.45 -4.58 -12.88
N VAL A 68 -1.04 -3.82 -11.97
CA VAL A 68 -2.50 -3.74 -11.83
C VAL A 68 -3.12 -3.03 -13.01
N GLY A 69 -2.53 -1.91 -13.43
CA GLY A 69 -3.00 -1.14 -14.58
C GLY A 69 -3.04 -1.96 -15.85
N GLU A 70 -1.93 -2.63 -16.19
CA GLU A 70 -1.82 -3.40 -17.42
C GLU A 70 -2.60 -4.72 -17.36
N LYS A 71 -2.39 -5.54 -16.33
CA LYS A 71 -2.94 -6.89 -16.25
C LYS A 71 -4.41 -6.94 -15.86
N PHE A 72 -4.84 -5.98 -15.01
CA PHE A 72 -6.17 -5.99 -14.43
C PHE A 72 -7.07 -4.88 -14.97
N MET A 73 -6.67 -3.60 -14.82
CA MET A 73 -7.55 -2.46 -15.17
C MET A 73 -7.85 -2.37 -16.67
N LYS A 74 -6.86 -2.59 -17.53
CA LYS A 74 -7.09 -2.59 -18.99
C LYS A 74 -8.10 -3.66 -19.40
N ARG A 75 -8.00 -4.85 -18.81
CA ARG A 75 -8.94 -5.94 -19.06
C ARG A 75 -10.33 -5.64 -18.49
N PHE A 76 -10.38 -5.18 -17.24
CA PHE A 76 -11.64 -4.87 -16.56
C PHE A 76 -12.43 -3.76 -17.24
N LEU A 77 -11.75 -2.74 -17.74
CA LEU A 77 -12.34 -1.62 -18.46
C LEU A 77 -12.47 -1.86 -19.98
N ALA A 78 -12.08 -3.04 -20.47
CA ALA A 78 -12.09 -3.39 -21.89
C ALA A 78 -11.35 -2.37 -22.78
N LEU A 79 -10.23 -1.84 -22.32
CA LEU A 79 -9.49 -0.78 -23.03
C LEU A 79 -8.57 -1.35 -24.13
N SER A 80 -7.69 -2.29 -23.77
CA SER A 80 -6.70 -2.90 -24.68
C SER A 80 -6.08 -4.14 -24.05
N GLU A 81 -5.28 -4.86 -24.83
CA GLU A 81 -4.43 -5.92 -24.31
C GLU A 81 -3.29 -5.33 -23.44
N PRO A 82 -2.81 -6.09 -22.44
CA PRO A 82 -1.69 -5.69 -21.61
C PRO A 82 -0.40 -5.50 -22.43
N ASP A 83 0.33 -4.42 -22.14
CA ASP A 83 1.68 -4.23 -22.68
C ASP A 83 2.69 -5.08 -21.90
N SER A 84 3.21 -6.11 -22.56
CA SER A 84 4.16 -7.05 -21.97
C SER A 84 5.49 -6.40 -21.56
N ALA A 85 5.89 -5.29 -22.18
CA ALA A 85 7.11 -4.56 -21.80
C ALA A 85 6.88 -3.80 -20.49
N GLN A 86 5.72 -3.17 -20.31
CA GLN A 86 5.35 -2.52 -19.06
C GLN A 86 5.21 -3.54 -17.91
N VAL A 87 4.57 -4.68 -18.16
CA VAL A 87 4.44 -5.75 -17.17
C VAL A 87 5.83 -6.24 -16.71
N ARG A 88 6.76 -6.51 -17.64
CA ARG A 88 8.13 -6.92 -17.29
C ARG A 88 8.86 -5.84 -16.48
N ALA A 89 8.71 -4.57 -16.86
CA ALA A 89 9.30 -3.45 -16.10
C ALA A 89 8.70 -3.37 -14.68
N GLY A 90 7.38 -3.57 -14.53
CA GLY A 90 6.73 -3.62 -13.22
C GLY A 90 7.30 -4.71 -12.32
N HIS A 91 7.46 -5.93 -12.84
CA HIS A 91 8.08 -7.04 -12.09
C HIS A 91 9.53 -6.73 -11.70
N GLN A 92 10.34 -6.15 -12.60
CA GLN A 92 11.72 -5.78 -12.29
C GLN A 92 11.79 -4.70 -11.22
N ASN A 93 10.95 -3.67 -11.31
CA ASN A 93 10.89 -2.60 -10.32
C ASN A 93 10.44 -3.12 -8.96
N MET A 94 9.51 -4.10 -8.92
CA MET A 94 9.04 -4.71 -7.68
C MET A 94 10.20 -5.23 -6.82
N HIS A 95 11.18 -5.92 -7.42
CA HIS A 95 12.35 -6.38 -6.68
C HIS A 95 13.10 -5.21 -6.00
N THR A 96 13.31 -4.11 -6.72
CA THR A 96 13.97 -2.92 -6.16
C THR A 96 13.22 -2.34 -4.95
N HIS A 97 11.89 -2.32 -5.01
CA HIS A 97 11.08 -1.83 -3.89
C HIS A 97 11.06 -2.80 -2.71
N LEU A 98 11.01 -4.11 -2.96
CA LEU A 98 11.11 -5.12 -1.90
C LEU A 98 12.51 -5.14 -1.25
N ASP A 99 13.58 -4.95 -2.03
CA ASP A 99 14.93 -4.77 -1.50
C ASP A 99 15.01 -3.53 -0.59
N TYR A 100 14.35 -2.44 -0.99
CA TYR A 100 14.30 -1.25 -0.16
C TYR A 100 13.50 -1.45 1.13
N ILE A 101 12.36 -2.15 1.09
CA ILE A 101 11.61 -2.54 2.30
C ILE A 101 12.51 -3.40 3.19
N SER A 102 13.14 -4.44 2.64
CA SER A 102 14.05 -5.34 3.36
C SER A 102 15.18 -4.55 4.04
N TYR A 103 15.84 -3.65 3.30
CA TYR A 103 16.88 -2.77 3.85
C TYR A 103 16.40 -1.96 5.06
N LEU A 104 15.18 -1.44 5.02
CA LEU A 104 14.63 -0.65 6.12
C LEU A 104 14.33 -1.52 7.35
N VAL A 105 13.65 -2.66 7.16
CA VAL A 105 13.19 -3.50 8.27
C VAL A 105 14.28 -4.37 8.90
N GLU A 106 15.38 -4.57 8.24
CA GLU A 106 16.59 -5.16 8.85
C GLU A 106 17.28 -4.21 9.85
N ARG A 107 17.02 -2.90 9.76
CA ARG A 107 17.64 -1.85 10.58
C ARG A 107 16.66 -1.19 11.53
N ARG A 108 15.39 -1.43 11.33
CA ARG A 108 14.28 -0.80 12.06
C ARG A 108 13.20 -1.84 12.32
N LYS A 109 12.41 -1.64 13.34
CA LYS A 109 11.29 -2.53 13.62
C LYS A 109 10.16 -2.38 12.60
N TRP A 110 9.94 -1.13 12.11
CA TRP A 110 8.98 -0.72 11.10
C TRP A 110 9.63 0.19 10.06
N LEU A 111 8.96 0.50 8.96
CA LEU A 111 9.57 1.23 7.85
C LEU A 111 10.15 2.59 8.25
N ALA A 112 9.45 3.36 9.09
CA ALA A 112 9.89 4.69 9.51
C ALA A 112 10.65 4.70 10.84
N GLY A 113 10.74 3.58 11.58
CA GLY A 113 11.40 3.51 12.88
C GLY A 113 10.94 2.33 13.73
N ASP A 114 10.80 2.54 15.04
CA ASP A 114 10.48 1.48 16.01
C ASP A 114 8.98 1.27 16.23
N GLU A 115 8.14 2.18 15.74
CA GLU A 115 6.70 2.15 15.85
C GLU A 115 6.03 2.03 14.48
N LEU A 116 4.85 1.38 14.44
CA LEU A 116 4.01 1.33 13.25
C LEU A 116 3.58 2.75 12.86
N THR A 117 3.72 3.09 11.59
CA THR A 117 3.36 4.40 11.06
C THR A 117 2.48 4.31 9.81
N LEU A 118 2.01 5.46 9.33
CA LEU A 118 1.33 5.56 8.02
C LEU A 118 2.20 5.04 6.88
N ALA A 119 3.54 5.11 6.99
CA ALA A 119 4.43 4.54 5.99
C ALA A 119 4.22 3.03 5.81
N ASP A 120 4.04 2.30 6.93
CA ASP A 120 3.77 0.86 6.91
C ASP A 120 2.38 0.55 6.35
N VAL A 121 1.38 1.35 6.75
CA VAL A 121 0.00 1.18 6.27
C VAL A 121 -0.08 1.42 4.77
N THR A 122 0.51 2.51 4.28
CA THR A 122 0.55 2.87 2.85
C THR A 122 1.28 1.82 2.02
N ALA A 123 2.48 1.42 2.46
CA ALA A 123 3.25 0.38 1.78
C ALA A 123 2.49 -0.95 1.69
N ALA A 124 1.88 -1.37 2.80
CA ALA A 124 1.12 -2.60 2.84
C ALA A 124 -0.16 -2.54 2.00
N ALA A 125 -0.84 -1.40 1.92
CA ALA A 125 -2.00 -1.21 1.06
C ALA A 125 -1.62 -1.36 -0.42
N HIS A 126 -0.53 -0.74 -0.86
CA HIS A 126 -0.01 -0.91 -2.21
C HIS A 126 0.39 -2.36 -2.50
N LEU A 127 1.16 -2.98 -1.59
CA LEU A 127 1.56 -4.39 -1.74
C LEU A 127 0.38 -5.34 -1.77
N SER A 128 -0.67 -5.06 -0.99
CA SER A 128 -1.89 -5.88 -0.98
C SER A 128 -2.56 -5.96 -2.36
N THR A 129 -2.53 -4.88 -3.15
CA THR A 129 -3.09 -4.89 -4.50
C THR A 129 -2.29 -5.77 -5.45
N ILE A 130 -0.97 -5.80 -5.30
CA ILE A 130 -0.08 -6.63 -6.12
C ILE A 130 -0.12 -8.10 -5.65
N ASP A 131 -0.19 -8.32 -4.34
CA ASP A 131 -0.34 -9.65 -3.73
C ASP A 131 -1.67 -10.29 -4.12
N TYR A 132 -2.75 -9.49 -4.22
CA TYR A 132 -4.05 -9.93 -4.69
C TYR A 132 -4.03 -10.50 -6.11
N ILE A 133 -3.20 -9.98 -6.99
CA ILE A 133 -3.02 -10.50 -8.35
C ILE A 133 -1.91 -11.56 -8.47
N GLY A 134 -1.25 -11.91 -7.36
CA GLY A 134 -0.22 -12.94 -7.28
C GLY A 134 1.13 -12.57 -7.88
N ASP A 135 1.45 -11.28 -7.94
CA ASP A 135 2.65 -10.77 -8.62
C ASP A 135 3.79 -10.36 -7.68
N VAL A 136 3.67 -10.60 -6.37
CA VAL A 136 4.75 -10.31 -5.42
C VAL A 136 5.71 -11.50 -5.32
N PRO A 137 7.00 -11.34 -5.63
CA PRO A 137 8.00 -12.41 -5.58
C PRO A 137 8.53 -12.65 -4.15
N TRP A 138 7.67 -13.12 -3.25
CA TRP A 138 7.96 -13.28 -1.83
C TRP A 138 9.18 -14.16 -1.52
N ASP A 139 9.38 -15.23 -2.29
CA ASP A 139 10.45 -16.22 -2.05
C ASP A 139 11.87 -15.65 -2.15
N SER A 140 12.01 -14.45 -2.69
CA SER A 140 13.31 -13.77 -2.85
C SER A 140 13.53 -12.63 -1.86
N HIS A 141 12.56 -12.34 -0.96
CA HIS A 141 12.58 -11.14 -0.11
C HIS A 141 12.04 -11.43 1.30
N ASP A 142 12.64 -12.39 2.01
CA ASP A 142 12.19 -12.83 3.33
C ASP A 142 11.97 -11.69 4.34
N PRO A 143 12.87 -10.67 4.50
CA PRO A 143 12.62 -9.60 5.46
C PRO A 143 11.38 -8.75 5.13
N ALA A 144 11.13 -8.49 3.84
CA ALA A 144 9.92 -7.77 3.40
C ALA A 144 8.67 -8.62 3.60
N LYS A 145 8.75 -9.93 3.33
CA LYS A 145 7.68 -10.90 3.58
C LYS A 145 7.29 -10.96 5.05
N GLU A 146 8.27 -11.10 5.96
CA GLU A 146 8.04 -11.12 7.41
C GLU A 146 7.41 -9.81 7.91
N TRP A 147 7.88 -8.67 7.41
CA TRP A 147 7.28 -7.38 7.73
C TRP A 147 5.81 -7.31 7.26
N TYR A 148 5.53 -7.73 6.03
CA TYR A 148 4.16 -7.71 5.48
C TYR A 148 3.25 -8.68 6.23
N ALA A 149 3.71 -9.88 6.59
CA ALA A 149 2.96 -10.85 7.41
C ALA A 149 2.55 -10.25 8.77
N ARG A 150 3.44 -9.48 9.42
CA ARG A 150 3.10 -8.75 10.66
C ARG A 150 1.96 -7.76 10.48
N ILE A 151 1.85 -7.11 9.30
CA ILE A 151 0.74 -6.19 9.02
C ILE A 151 -0.53 -6.97 8.69
N LYS A 152 -0.46 -8.00 7.86
CA LYS A 152 -1.59 -8.89 7.53
C LYS A 152 -2.25 -9.46 8.80
N SER A 153 -1.45 -9.80 9.80
CA SER A 153 -1.93 -10.36 11.07
C SER A 153 -2.71 -9.36 11.94
N ARG A 154 -2.65 -8.06 11.66
CA ARG A 154 -3.36 -7.04 12.45
C ARG A 154 -4.87 -7.13 12.24
N PRO A 155 -5.68 -7.02 13.31
CA PRO A 155 -7.15 -7.02 13.18
C PRO A 155 -7.69 -5.96 12.22
N SER A 156 -7.03 -4.80 12.14
CA SER A 156 -7.41 -3.69 11.24
C SER A 156 -7.15 -3.98 9.76
N PHE A 157 -6.24 -4.91 9.44
CA PHE A 157 -5.91 -5.26 8.05
C PHE A 157 -6.71 -6.48 7.54
N ARG A 158 -7.12 -7.38 8.44
CA ARG A 158 -7.83 -8.63 8.10
C ARG A 158 -9.09 -8.45 7.25
N PRO A 159 -9.95 -7.42 7.46
CA PRO A 159 -11.12 -7.23 6.60
C PRO A 159 -10.76 -7.09 5.13
N LEU A 160 -9.63 -6.43 4.80
CA LEU A 160 -9.15 -6.27 3.43
C LEU A 160 -8.84 -7.62 2.76
N LEU A 161 -8.34 -8.60 3.52
CA LEU A 161 -7.99 -9.92 3.00
C LEU A 161 -9.21 -10.77 2.64
N SER A 162 -10.40 -10.40 3.09
CA SER A 162 -11.67 -11.08 2.76
C SER A 162 -12.38 -10.48 1.56
N ASP A 163 -11.89 -9.37 1.02
CA ASP A 163 -12.47 -8.73 -0.16
C ASP A 163 -12.23 -9.59 -1.40
N HIS A 164 -13.28 -9.74 -2.21
CA HIS A 164 -13.23 -10.48 -3.46
C HIS A 164 -13.74 -9.67 -4.63
N ILE A 165 -12.92 -9.58 -5.67
CA ILE A 165 -13.34 -8.96 -6.92
C ILE A 165 -14.06 -10.02 -7.77
N PRO A 166 -15.30 -9.77 -8.22
CA PRO A 166 -16.02 -10.70 -9.08
C PRO A 166 -15.20 -11.08 -10.30
N SER A 167 -15.12 -12.38 -10.60
CA SER A 167 -14.38 -12.97 -11.74
C SER A 167 -12.85 -12.89 -11.65
N ALA A 168 -12.29 -12.44 -10.52
CA ALA A 168 -10.85 -12.36 -10.31
C ALA A 168 -10.50 -12.73 -8.85
N PRO A 169 -10.62 -14.02 -8.46
CA PRO A 169 -10.28 -14.45 -7.11
C PRO A 169 -8.77 -14.31 -6.87
N PRO A 170 -8.36 -13.93 -5.65
CA PRO A 170 -6.95 -13.85 -5.30
C PRO A 170 -6.32 -15.25 -5.22
N PRO A 171 -4.99 -15.35 -5.28
CA PRO A 171 -4.28 -16.59 -5.01
C PRO A 171 -4.49 -17.04 -3.55
N LYS A 172 -4.31 -18.35 -3.30
CA LYS A 172 -4.59 -18.93 -1.97
C LYS A 172 -3.78 -18.30 -0.84
N HIS A 173 -2.53 -17.91 -1.10
CA HIS A 173 -1.65 -17.29 -0.10
C HIS A 173 -2.10 -15.87 0.30
N TYR A 174 -2.95 -15.21 -0.49
CA TYR A 174 -3.36 -13.84 -0.19
C TYR A 174 -4.04 -13.71 1.18
N ALA A 175 -4.90 -14.64 1.54
CA ALA A 175 -5.58 -14.65 2.83
C ALA A 175 -4.79 -15.40 3.93
N ASP A 176 -3.71 -16.10 3.58
CA ASP A 176 -2.84 -16.80 4.52
C ASP A 176 -1.98 -15.79 5.28
N LEU A 177 -1.94 -15.90 6.59
CA LEU A 177 -1.16 -15.01 7.46
C LEU A 177 0.30 -15.48 7.59
N ASP A 178 0.55 -16.75 7.31
CA ASP A 178 1.85 -17.44 7.44
C ASP A 178 2.39 -17.90 6.07
N PHE A 179 2.01 -17.20 4.99
CA PHE A 179 2.31 -17.53 3.58
C PHE A 179 3.78 -17.58 3.22
#